data_9ddf43a0c56aeff6f053a342b5ae4188
#
_entry.id   9ddf43a0c56aeff6f053a342b5ae4188
#
_cell.length_a   1.000
_cell.length_b   1.000
_cell.length_c   1.000
_cell.angle_alpha   90.00
_cell.angle_beta   90.00
_cell.angle_gamma   90.00
#
_symmetry.space_group_name_H-M   'P 1'
#
loop_
_entity.id
_entity.type
_entity.pdbx_description
1 polymer ?
#
loop_
_entity_poly.entity_id
_entity_poly.type
_entity_poly.pdbx_seq_one_letter_code
_entity_poly.pdbx_strand_id
1 'polypeptide(L)'
;TVGYVVLSWRLVPGFPILFFVFYGFFYTPLSSYASARLRAITGADLQFPLIKEATFILSGYKGVDIWFAPIPIFNYGGQAQAFREVELTGTRFTSVLKAELVMIPVLLVCSLLFWHFVWGLAPIPSQAYPYAQKFWQQQATMQALWYSSTAGSGFESSYLIEALKVPYMVGGAAFGVLAYAVLAAFNLPVMLIFGVIASVGTVPHAFIPQFLGALLGRYYMERKFGRRRWMRYTPVLAAGYACGTGLVGMATVAIALISKTVAPLVY
;
A
#
# COMPACT_ATOMS: atom_id res chain seq x y z
N THR A 1 11.59 8.11 -12.88
CA THR A 1 12.67 7.40 -12.14
C THR A 1 13.89 8.31 -12.00
N VAL A 2 14.52 8.79 -13.10
CA VAL A 2 15.73 9.63 -13.04
C VAL A 2 15.56 10.84 -12.10
N GLY A 3 14.46 11.58 -12.24
CA GLY A 3 14.17 12.73 -11.38
C GLY A 3 14.12 12.37 -9.89
N TYR A 4 13.54 11.23 -9.54
CA TYR A 4 13.50 10.74 -8.15
C TYR A 4 14.88 10.34 -7.65
N VAL A 5 15.68 9.67 -8.46
CA VAL A 5 17.07 9.30 -8.10
C VAL A 5 17.90 10.56 -7.81
N VAL A 6 17.84 11.55 -8.70
CA VAL A 6 18.56 12.82 -8.53
C VAL A 6 18.06 13.58 -7.30
N LEU A 7 16.75 13.65 -7.09
CA LEU A 7 16.15 14.32 -5.94
C LEU A 7 16.56 13.64 -4.63
N SER A 8 16.43 12.32 -4.55
CA SER A 8 16.84 11.56 -3.35
C SER A 8 18.31 11.73 -3.03
N TRP A 9 19.17 11.68 -4.04
CA TRP A 9 20.60 11.89 -3.86
C TRP A 9 20.94 13.32 -3.40
N ARG A 10 20.21 14.32 -3.89
CA ARG A 10 20.37 15.72 -3.46
C ARG A 10 19.92 15.94 -2.02
N LEU A 11 18.85 15.26 -1.60
CA LEU A 11 18.30 15.38 -0.25
C LEU A 11 19.13 14.62 0.79
N VAL A 12 19.72 13.49 0.41
CA VAL A 12 20.52 12.64 1.31
C VAL A 12 21.85 12.27 0.63
N PRO A 13 22.82 13.22 0.57
CA PRO A 13 24.07 13.01 -0.17
C PRO A 13 24.99 11.97 0.47
N GLY A 14 24.81 11.67 1.75
CA GLY A 14 25.59 10.64 2.47
C GLY A 14 25.14 9.21 2.21
N PHE A 15 23.96 9.00 1.62
CA PHE A 15 23.46 7.67 1.32
C PHE A 15 24.02 7.16 -0.01
N PRO A 16 24.44 5.87 -0.10
CA PRO A 16 25.05 5.35 -1.33
C PRO A 16 24.10 5.43 -2.52
N ILE A 17 24.44 6.19 -3.54
CA ILE A 17 23.62 6.40 -4.77
C ILE A 17 23.27 5.08 -5.47
N LEU A 18 24.11 4.05 -5.29
CA LEU A 18 23.87 2.73 -5.88
C LEU A 18 22.51 2.14 -5.48
N PHE A 19 22.07 2.34 -4.25
CA PHE A 19 20.74 1.89 -3.81
C PHE A 19 19.61 2.61 -4.54
N PHE A 20 19.73 3.93 -4.74
CA PHE A 20 18.71 4.67 -5.50
C PHE A 20 18.64 4.22 -6.96
N VAL A 21 19.79 3.99 -7.57
CA VAL A 21 19.87 3.47 -8.95
C VAL A 21 19.29 2.07 -9.03
N PHE A 22 19.67 1.18 -8.09
CA PHE A 22 19.15 -0.18 -8.04
C PHE A 22 17.63 -0.19 -7.88
N TYR A 23 17.09 0.58 -6.95
CA TYR A 23 15.64 0.65 -6.75
C TYR A 23 14.90 1.25 -7.94
N GLY A 24 15.41 2.33 -8.50
CA GLY A 24 14.76 3.00 -9.61
C GLY A 24 14.78 2.23 -10.92
N PHE A 25 15.88 1.55 -11.23
CA PHE A 25 16.08 0.95 -12.54
C PHE A 25 15.93 -0.58 -12.57
N PHE A 26 16.14 -1.28 -11.45
CA PHE A 26 16.02 -2.72 -11.38
C PHE A 26 14.81 -3.17 -10.57
N TYR A 27 14.72 -2.75 -9.33
CA TYR A 27 13.67 -3.21 -8.44
C TYR A 27 12.27 -2.72 -8.86
N THR A 28 12.11 -1.44 -9.14
CA THR A 28 10.80 -0.87 -9.53
C THR A 28 10.25 -1.47 -10.84
N PRO A 29 10.98 -1.61 -11.93
CA PRO A 29 10.50 -2.30 -13.12
C PRO A 29 10.16 -3.78 -12.88
N LEU A 30 11.03 -4.50 -12.15
CA LEU A 30 10.83 -5.92 -11.86
C LEU A 30 9.61 -6.15 -10.98
N SER A 31 9.48 -5.41 -9.88
CA SER A 31 8.34 -5.50 -8.96
C SER A 31 7.03 -5.10 -9.64
N SER A 32 7.06 -4.06 -10.49
CA SER A 32 5.89 -3.60 -11.25
C SER A 32 5.44 -4.65 -12.26
N TYR A 33 6.37 -5.28 -12.97
CA TYR A 33 6.06 -6.37 -13.90
C TYR A 33 5.48 -7.58 -13.17
N ALA A 34 6.12 -8.00 -12.07
CA ALA A 34 5.65 -9.13 -11.27
C ALA A 34 4.28 -8.87 -10.66
N SER A 35 4.05 -7.65 -10.15
CA SER A 35 2.76 -7.24 -9.61
C SER A 35 1.67 -7.15 -10.68
N ALA A 36 1.96 -6.60 -11.86
CA ALA A 36 1.00 -6.56 -12.97
C ALA A 36 0.58 -7.97 -13.39
N ARG A 37 1.55 -8.90 -13.47
CA ARG A 37 1.29 -10.30 -13.80
C ARG A 37 0.49 -11.01 -12.72
N LEU A 38 0.83 -10.80 -11.45
CA LEU A 38 0.11 -11.38 -10.33
C LEU A 38 -1.35 -10.86 -10.28
N ARG A 39 -1.56 -9.55 -10.48
CA ARG A 39 -2.90 -8.97 -10.58
C ARG A 39 -3.72 -9.56 -11.70
N ALA A 40 -3.14 -9.77 -12.87
CA ALA A 40 -3.83 -10.38 -14.00
C ALA A 40 -4.31 -11.82 -13.70
N ILE A 41 -3.59 -12.54 -12.85
CA ILE A 41 -3.87 -13.94 -12.50
C ILE A 41 -4.78 -14.07 -11.28
N THR A 42 -4.48 -13.32 -10.22
CA THR A 42 -5.12 -13.49 -8.88
C THR A 42 -6.00 -12.31 -8.47
N GLY A 43 -5.88 -11.17 -9.13
CA GLY A 43 -6.49 -9.90 -8.71
C GLY A 43 -5.79 -9.22 -7.52
N ALA A 44 -4.72 -9.81 -6.99
CA ALA A 44 -3.97 -9.30 -5.83
C ALA A 44 -2.64 -8.65 -6.24
N ASP A 45 -2.18 -7.69 -5.44
CA ASP A 45 -0.87 -7.06 -5.62
C ASP A 45 0.25 -7.86 -4.96
N LEU A 46 1.43 -7.78 -5.58
CA LEU A 46 2.67 -8.20 -4.96
C LEU A 46 3.19 -7.05 -4.09
N GLN A 47 3.20 -7.27 -2.78
CA GLN A 47 3.78 -6.33 -1.83
C GLN A 47 4.86 -7.04 -1.04
N PHE A 48 6.07 -6.51 -1.11
CA PHE A 48 7.16 -6.95 -0.25
C PHE A 48 7.23 -5.99 0.94
N PRO A 49 6.88 -6.44 2.15
CA PRO A 49 6.93 -5.59 3.32
C PRO A 49 8.39 -5.27 3.70
N LEU A 50 8.60 -4.08 4.27
CA LEU A 50 9.86 -3.67 4.91
C LEU A 50 11.12 -3.68 4.04
N ILE A 51 11.03 -3.71 2.71
CA ILE A 51 12.21 -3.66 1.82
C ILE A 51 12.96 -2.33 1.95
N LYS A 52 12.22 -1.23 2.02
CA LYS A 52 12.78 0.11 2.21
C LYS A 52 13.54 0.19 3.53
N GLU A 53 12.90 -0.25 4.60
CA GLU A 53 13.43 -0.26 5.95
C GLU A 53 14.64 -1.18 6.08
N ALA A 54 14.54 -2.38 5.53
CA ALA A 54 15.65 -3.33 5.50
C ALA A 54 16.89 -2.74 4.81
N THR A 55 16.70 -2.02 3.71
CA THR A 55 17.80 -1.39 2.99
C THR A 55 18.46 -0.30 3.81
N PHE A 56 17.68 0.55 4.50
CA PHE A 56 18.24 1.60 5.33
C PHE A 56 19.12 1.04 6.43
N ILE A 57 18.66 -0.02 7.07
CA ILE A 57 19.41 -0.69 8.14
C ILE A 57 20.64 -1.40 7.59
N LEU A 58 20.50 -2.19 6.52
CA LEU A 58 21.60 -2.96 5.94
C LEU A 58 22.64 -2.09 5.22
N SER A 59 22.28 -0.90 4.78
CA SER A 59 23.24 0.05 4.19
C SER A 59 24.27 0.58 5.18
N GLY A 60 23.99 0.45 6.48
CA GLY A 60 24.84 1.02 7.55
C GLY A 60 24.82 2.54 7.60
N TYR A 61 23.93 3.19 6.85
CA TYR A 61 23.79 4.64 6.86
C TYR A 61 23.32 5.14 8.24
N LYS A 62 23.96 6.19 8.72
CA LYS A 62 23.64 6.83 10.00
C LYS A 62 23.05 8.20 9.74
N GLY A 63 21.74 8.29 9.76
CA GLY A 63 20.97 9.52 9.55
C GLY A 63 19.48 9.24 9.57
N VAL A 64 18.70 10.17 10.10
CA VAL A 64 17.22 10.10 10.14
C VAL A 64 16.61 10.64 8.84
N ASP A 65 17.35 11.46 8.12
CA ASP A 65 16.95 12.12 6.86
C ASP A 65 16.55 11.15 5.76
N ILE A 66 17.17 9.96 5.72
CA ILE A 66 16.82 8.91 4.75
C ILE A 66 15.35 8.46 4.83
N TRP A 67 14.73 8.52 6.01
CA TRP A 67 13.34 8.14 6.21
C TRP A 67 12.35 9.08 5.52
N PHE A 68 12.78 10.32 5.30
CA PHE A 68 11.99 11.38 4.64
C PHE A 68 12.32 11.53 3.15
N ALA A 69 13.36 10.85 2.66
CA ALA A 69 13.76 10.93 1.26
C ALA A 69 12.73 10.23 0.34
N PRO A 70 12.42 10.79 -0.83
CA PRO A 70 11.53 10.20 -1.81
C PRO A 70 12.25 9.09 -2.59
N ILE A 71 12.36 7.90 -1.99
CA ILE A 71 13.07 6.77 -2.61
C ILE A 71 12.26 6.23 -3.79
N PRO A 72 12.90 5.90 -4.92
CA PRO A 72 12.23 5.43 -6.13
C PRO A 72 11.81 3.95 -6.04
N ILE A 73 11.09 3.58 -4.98
CA ILE A 73 10.47 2.27 -4.80
C ILE A 73 8.99 2.41 -5.12
N PHE A 74 8.62 2.06 -6.35
CA PHE A 74 7.24 2.15 -6.83
C PHE A 74 6.74 0.79 -7.30
N ASN A 75 5.42 0.63 -7.29
CA ASN A 75 4.74 -0.51 -7.88
C ASN A 75 3.66 -0.02 -8.86
N TYR A 76 3.94 -0.14 -10.13
CA TYR A 76 3.04 0.28 -11.21
C TYR A 76 2.10 -0.82 -11.70
N GLY A 77 2.03 -1.96 -10.99
CA GLY A 77 1.13 -3.07 -11.35
C GLY A 77 -0.35 -2.67 -11.39
N GLY A 78 -0.78 -1.83 -10.45
CA GLY A 78 -2.13 -1.28 -10.44
C GLY A 78 -2.42 -0.34 -11.60
N GLN A 79 -1.44 0.44 -12.04
CA GLN A 79 -1.59 1.33 -13.20
C GLN A 79 -1.72 0.55 -14.50
N ALA A 80 -1.02 -0.59 -14.64
CA ALA A 80 -1.19 -1.46 -15.81
C ALA A 80 -2.63 -1.98 -15.93
N GLN A 81 -3.25 -2.31 -14.79
CA GLN A 81 -4.67 -2.67 -14.75
C GLN A 81 -5.56 -1.48 -15.16
N ALA A 82 -5.34 -0.30 -14.56
CA ALA A 82 -6.11 0.90 -14.87
C ALA A 82 -6.02 1.27 -16.37
N PHE A 83 -4.83 1.16 -16.98
CA PHE A 83 -4.68 1.38 -18.42
C PHE A 83 -5.45 0.36 -19.26
N ARG A 84 -5.48 -0.88 -18.83
CA ARG A 84 -6.30 -1.90 -19.51
C ARG A 84 -7.80 -1.63 -19.38
N GLU A 85 -8.26 -1.13 -18.25
CA GLU A 85 -9.65 -0.71 -18.05
C GLU A 85 -10.01 0.47 -18.96
N VAL A 86 -9.13 1.48 -19.09
CA VAL A 86 -9.29 2.62 -20.00
C VAL A 86 -9.38 2.14 -21.44
N GLU A 87 -8.53 1.20 -21.86
CA GLU A 87 -8.56 0.60 -23.20
C GLU A 87 -9.87 -0.15 -23.46
N LEU A 88 -10.30 -0.99 -22.52
CA LEU A 88 -11.54 -1.78 -22.63
C LEU A 88 -12.81 -0.92 -22.63
N THR A 89 -12.79 0.24 -22.00
CA THR A 89 -13.91 1.19 -22.01
C THR A 89 -13.90 2.09 -23.26
N GLY A 90 -12.89 1.97 -24.15
CA GLY A 90 -12.77 2.79 -25.33
C GLY A 90 -12.43 4.26 -25.05
N THR A 91 -12.02 4.58 -23.82
CA THR A 91 -11.67 5.94 -23.41
C THR A 91 -10.28 6.31 -23.94
N ARG A 92 -10.12 7.53 -24.43
CA ARG A 92 -8.82 8.01 -24.89
C ARG A 92 -7.90 8.23 -23.69
N PHE A 93 -6.72 7.62 -23.70
CA PHE A 93 -5.71 7.77 -22.64
C PHE A 93 -5.35 9.22 -22.35
N THR A 94 -5.26 10.06 -23.40
CA THR A 94 -4.99 11.49 -23.25
C THR A 94 -6.07 12.24 -22.48
N SER A 95 -7.33 11.78 -22.52
CA SER A 95 -8.42 12.38 -21.73
C SER A 95 -8.28 12.05 -20.26
N VAL A 96 -7.87 10.82 -19.92
CA VAL A 96 -7.57 10.42 -18.54
C VAL A 96 -6.40 11.24 -17.98
N LEU A 97 -5.32 11.35 -18.74
CA LEU A 97 -4.15 12.15 -18.34
C LEU A 97 -4.50 13.63 -18.09
N LYS A 98 -5.32 14.23 -18.97
CA LYS A 98 -5.79 15.61 -18.78
C LYS A 98 -6.65 15.74 -17.53
N ALA A 99 -7.54 14.77 -17.26
CA ALA A 99 -8.35 14.76 -16.06
C ALA A 99 -7.48 14.68 -14.79
N GLU A 100 -6.48 13.79 -14.77
CA GLU A 100 -5.54 13.70 -13.66
C GLU A 100 -4.75 14.97 -13.42
N LEU A 101 -4.24 15.59 -14.49
CA LEU A 101 -3.50 16.86 -14.40
C LEU A 101 -4.34 18.01 -13.83
N VAL A 102 -5.64 18.02 -14.09
CA VAL A 102 -6.57 19.00 -13.49
C VAL A 102 -6.94 18.62 -12.06
N MET A 103 -7.15 17.35 -11.80
CA MET A 103 -7.57 16.87 -10.47
C MET A 103 -6.47 16.97 -9.41
N ILE A 104 -5.19 16.78 -9.77
CA ILE A 104 -4.07 16.85 -8.82
C ILE A 104 -4.02 18.20 -8.08
N PRO A 105 -3.96 19.36 -8.75
CA PRO A 105 -3.95 20.64 -8.04
C PRO A 105 -5.24 20.91 -7.25
N VAL A 106 -6.40 20.49 -7.76
CA VAL A 106 -7.66 20.60 -7.03
C VAL A 106 -7.64 19.81 -5.74
N LEU A 107 -7.22 18.54 -5.81
CA LEU A 107 -7.08 17.69 -4.62
C LEU A 107 -6.08 18.27 -3.61
N LEU A 108 -4.96 18.80 -4.10
CA LEU A 108 -3.94 19.40 -3.24
C LEU A 108 -4.49 20.63 -2.50
N VAL A 109 -5.14 21.53 -3.20
CA VAL A 109 -5.73 22.73 -2.60
C VAL A 109 -6.85 22.36 -1.61
N CYS A 110 -7.77 21.48 -2.00
CA CYS A 110 -8.83 21.01 -1.11
C CYS A 110 -8.27 20.29 0.13
N SER A 111 -7.23 19.49 -0.03
CA SER A 111 -6.55 18.80 1.07
C SER A 111 -5.92 19.79 2.05
N LEU A 112 -5.21 20.80 1.56
CA LEU A 112 -4.60 21.84 2.41
C LEU A 112 -5.63 22.67 3.15
N LEU A 113 -6.72 23.07 2.48
CA LEU A 113 -7.84 23.79 3.11
C LEU A 113 -8.50 22.94 4.20
N PHE A 114 -8.75 21.66 3.92
CA PHE A 114 -9.34 20.75 4.88
C PHE A 114 -8.42 20.51 6.09
N TRP A 115 -7.12 20.34 5.87
CA TRP A 115 -6.14 20.24 6.95
C TRP A 115 -6.11 21.50 7.80
N HIS A 116 -6.05 22.67 7.19
CA HIS A 116 -6.08 23.95 7.89
C HIS A 116 -7.35 24.08 8.76
N PHE A 117 -8.51 23.70 8.21
CA PHE A 117 -9.77 23.68 8.93
C PHE A 117 -9.74 22.75 10.16
N VAL A 118 -9.31 21.50 9.96
CA VAL A 118 -9.25 20.50 11.05
C VAL A 118 -8.30 20.93 12.16
N TRP A 119 -7.14 21.47 11.81
CA TRP A 119 -6.16 21.96 12.80
C TRP A 119 -6.62 23.23 13.52
N GLY A 120 -7.46 24.02 12.90
CA GLY A 120 -8.07 25.21 13.49
C GLY A 120 -9.18 24.92 14.51
N LEU A 121 -9.79 23.71 14.47
CA LEU A 121 -10.88 23.35 15.38
C LEU A 121 -10.41 23.10 16.82
N ALA A 122 -9.30 22.38 16.99
CA ALA A 122 -8.72 22.09 18.30
C ALA A 122 -7.27 21.59 18.16
N PRO A 123 -6.46 21.72 19.23
CA PRO A 123 -5.10 21.16 19.23
C PRO A 123 -5.13 19.63 19.09
N ILE A 124 -4.14 19.09 18.37
CA ILE A 124 -3.97 17.65 18.16
C ILE A 124 -2.67 17.22 18.84
N PRO A 125 -2.68 16.20 19.73
CA PRO A 125 -3.81 15.40 20.23
C PRO A 125 -4.63 16.09 21.33
N SER A 126 -5.95 15.90 21.33
CA SER A 126 -6.84 16.39 22.39
C SER A 126 -8.11 15.55 22.47
N GLN A 127 -8.94 15.83 23.48
CA GLN A 127 -10.25 15.15 23.65
C GLN A 127 -11.21 15.40 22.47
N ALA A 128 -11.04 16.51 21.74
CA ALA A 128 -11.77 16.75 20.50
C ALA A 128 -11.48 15.71 19.43
N TYR A 129 -10.30 15.07 19.50
CA TYR A 129 -9.87 13.99 18.61
C TYR A 129 -9.53 12.73 19.41
N PRO A 130 -10.53 12.02 19.96
CA PRO A 130 -10.31 10.91 20.91
C PRO A 130 -9.50 9.76 20.32
N TYR A 131 -9.57 9.53 19.00
CA TYR A 131 -8.75 8.54 18.34
C TYR A 131 -7.28 8.97 18.31
N ALA A 132 -7.00 10.22 17.91
CA ALA A 132 -5.65 10.76 17.90
C ALA A 132 -5.06 10.77 19.31
N GLN A 133 -5.82 11.16 20.33
CA GLN A 133 -5.38 11.15 21.71
C GLN A 133 -4.96 9.76 22.20
N LYS A 134 -5.74 8.71 21.87
CA LYS A 134 -5.43 7.33 22.28
C LYS A 134 -4.24 6.73 21.57
N PHE A 135 -4.10 7.01 20.27
CA PHE A 135 -3.09 6.38 19.44
C PHE A 135 -1.83 7.23 19.22
N TRP A 136 -1.84 8.50 19.56
CA TRP A 136 -0.73 9.41 19.33
C TRP A 136 0.57 8.91 19.94
N GLN A 137 0.53 8.53 21.21
CA GLN A 137 1.71 8.05 21.93
C GLN A 137 2.25 6.75 21.33
N GLN A 138 1.37 5.82 20.98
CA GLN A 138 1.75 4.57 20.31
C GLN A 138 2.39 4.85 18.95
N GLN A 139 1.81 5.71 18.14
CA GLN A 139 2.35 6.08 16.84
C GLN A 139 3.70 6.79 16.96
N ALA A 140 3.83 7.73 17.90
CA ALA A 140 5.08 8.43 18.16
C ALA A 140 6.19 7.47 18.59
N THR A 141 5.88 6.51 19.48
CA THR A 141 6.83 5.49 19.92
C THR A 141 7.26 4.58 18.76
N MET A 142 6.32 4.13 17.94
CA MET A 142 6.63 3.31 16.76
C MET A 142 7.51 4.06 15.76
N GLN A 143 7.22 5.33 15.49
CA GLN A 143 8.04 6.15 14.59
C GLN A 143 9.44 6.39 15.18
N ALA A 144 9.53 6.66 16.49
CA ALA A 144 10.80 6.81 17.16
C ALA A 144 11.66 5.54 17.09
N LEU A 145 11.06 4.36 17.28
CA LEU A 145 11.75 3.08 17.12
C LEU A 145 12.27 2.88 15.68
N TRP A 146 11.52 3.26 14.68
CA TRP A 146 11.95 3.15 13.30
C TRP A 146 13.10 4.10 12.99
N TYR A 147 12.99 5.37 13.35
CA TYR A 147 14.00 6.37 13.08
C TYR A 147 15.30 6.15 13.89
N SER A 148 15.19 5.63 15.12
CA SER A 148 16.35 5.31 15.95
C SER A 148 17.23 4.21 15.34
N SER A 149 16.69 3.36 14.48
CA SER A 149 17.46 2.30 13.80
C SER A 149 18.59 2.84 12.91
N THR A 150 18.49 4.08 12.44
CA THR A 150 19.51 4.76 11.64
C THR A 150 20.10 6.00 12.31
N ALA A 151 19.63 6.39 13.50
CA ALA A 151 20.03 7.63 14.17
C ALA A 151 21.48 7.63 14.71
N GLY A 152 22.16 6.49 14.72
CA GLY A 152 23.57 6.41 15.17
C GLY A 152 23.80 6.64 16.67
N SER A 153 22.74 6.86 17.42
CA SER A 153 22.79 7.12 18.85
C SER A 153 22.74 5.81 19.63
N GLY A 154 23.88 5.18 19.94
CA GLY A 154 24.10 4.23 21.06
C GLY A 154 23.09 3.12 21.37
N PHE A 155 21.94 3.11 20.74
CA PHE A 155 20.97 2.02 20.76
C PHE A 155 21.46 0.92 19.83
N GLU A 156 22.50 0.20 20.24
CA GLU A 156 23.11 -0.91 19.51
C GLU A 156 22.12 -2.07 19.26
N SER A 157 20.99 -2.06 19.91
CA SER A 157 19.92 -3.03 19.72
C SER A 157 18.60 -2.37 19.35
N SER A 158 18.54 -1.74 18.17
CA SER A 158 17.22 -1.41 17.63
C SER A 158 16.49 -2.71 17.35
N TYR A 159 15.29 -2.85 17.87
CA TYR A 159 14.38 -3.99 17.65
C TYR A 159 14.29 -4.36 16.15
N LEU A 160 14.37 -3.39 15.27
CA LEU A 160 14.36 -3.60 13.83
C LEU A 160 15.63 -4.27 13.31
N ILE A 161 16.80 -3.92 13.85
CA ILE A 161 18.08 -4.54 13.47
C ILE A 161 18.08 -6.01 13.93
N GLU A 162 17.59 -6.27 15.12
CA GLU A 162 17.50 -7.64 15.66
C GLU A 162 16.46 -8.48 14.92
N ALA A 163 15.35 -7.88 14.52
CA ALA A 163 14.30 -8.54 13.74
C ALA A 163 14.73 -8.89 12.30
N LEU A 164 15.70 -8.15 11.75
CA LEU A 164 16.14 -8.30 10.37
C LEU A 164 17.21 -9.38 10.22
N LYS A 165 16.77 -10.63 10.18
CA LYS A 165 17.66 -11.78 10.05
C LYS A 165 17.82 -12.21 8.61
N VAL A 166 18.92 -11.83 7.97
CA VAL A 166 19.26 -12.17 6.57
C VAL A 166 19.12 -13.66 6.24
N PRO A 167 19.51 -14.62 7.11
CA PRO A 167 19.34 -16.04 6.82
C PRO A 167 17.88 -16.45 6.55
N TYR A 168 16.91 -15.85 7.27
CA TYR A 168 15.49 -16.15 7.03
C TYR A 168 14.98 -15.52 5.73
N MET A 169 15.51 -14.38 5.32
CA MET A 169 15.19 -13.78 4.02
C MET A 169 15.69 -14.65 2.86
N VAL A 170 16.94 -15.12 2.95
CA VAL A 170 17.53 -16.03 1.97
C VAL A 170 16.80 -17.38 1.98
N GLY A 171 16.48 -17.92 3.16
CA GLY A 171 15.69 -19.13 3.32
C GLY A 171 14.31 -19.04 2.69
N GLY A 172 13.61 -17.91 2.89
CA GLY A 172 12.31 -17.66 2.26
C GLY A 172 12.40 -17.56 0.73
N ALA A 173 13.42 -16.88 0.21
CA ALA A 173 13.65 -16.80 -1.23
C ALA A 173 13.98 -18.19 -1.83
N ALA A 174 14.85 -18.96 -1.19
CA ALA A 174 15.19 -20.33 -1.60
C ALA A 174 13.94 -21.24 -1.57
N PHE A 175 13.14 -21.15 -0.52
CA PHE A 175 11.87 -21.90 -0.42
C PHE A 175 10.92 -21.53 -1.57
N GLY A 176 10.77 -20.25 -1.90
CA GLY A 176 9.93 -19.80 -3.01
C GLY A 176 10.38 -20.36 -4.36
N VAL A 177 11.70 -20.34 -4.64
CA VAL A 177 12.28 -20.90 -5.87
C VAL A 177 12.10 -22.42 -5.93
N LEU A 178 12.37 -23.13 -4.83
CA LEU A 178 12.18 -24.58 -4.74
C LEU A 178 10.72 -24.99 -4.92
N ALA A 179 9.80 -24.31 -4.25
CA ALA A 179 8.37 -24.56 -4.38
C ALA A 179 7.90 -24.35 -5.83
N TYR A 180 8.38 -23.27 -6.49
CA TYR A 180 8.11 -23.05 -7.90
C TYR A 180 8.66 -24.18 -8.78
N ALA A 181 9.90 -24.57 -8.58
CA ALA A 181 10.55 -25.64 -9.36
C ALA A 181 9.83 -26.99 -9.18
N VAL A 182 9.45 -27.33 -7.95
CA VAL A 182 8.71 -28.57 -7.63
C VAL A 182 7.34 -28.57 -8.32
N LEU A 183 6.55 -27.48 -8.19
CA LEU A 183 5.24 -27.41 -8.82
C LEU A 183 5.35 -27.46 -10.35
N ALA A 184 6.35 -26.82 -10.94
CA ALA A 184 6.59 -26.86 -12.37
C ALA A 184 7.03 -28.26 -12.84
N ALA A 185 7.89 -28.96 -12.10
CA ALA A 185 8.34 -30.31 -12.42
C ALA A 185 7.21 -31.36 -12.39
N PHE A 186 6.27 -31.21 -11.43
CA PHE A 186 5.12 -32.11 -11.31
C PHE A 186 3.89 -31.65 -12.11
N ASN A 187 4.00 -30.63 -12.97
CA ASN A 187 2.88 -30.02 -13.70
C ASN A 187 1.68 -29.62 -12.81
N LEU A 188 1.97 -29.28 -11.56
CA LEU A 188 0.95 -28.79 -10.63
C LEU A 188 0.63 -27.33 -10.90
N PRO A 189 -0.57 -26.85 -10.54
CA PRO A 189 -0.95 -25.47 -10.80
C PRO A 189 -0.07 -24.49 -10.00
N VAL A 190 0.80 -23.78 -10.71
CA VAL A 190 1.68 -22.73 -10.16
C VAL A 190 0.88 -21.63 -9.45
N MET A 191 -0.43 -21.53 -9.75
CA MET A 191 -1.37 -20.65 -9.07
C MET A 191 -1.39 -20.81 -7.54
N LEU A 192 -1.01 -21.98 -7.01
CA LEU A 192 -0.91 -22.20 -5.55
C LEU A 192 0.15 -21.29 -4.91
N ILE A 193 1.30 -21.11 -5.54
CA ILE A 193 2.33 -20.19 -5.04
C ILE A 193 1.85 -18.75 -5.07
N PHE A 194 1.18 -18.34 -6.16
CA PHE A 194 0.63 -16.99 -6.24
C PHE A 194 -0.43 -16.73 -5.16
N GLY A 195 -1.23 -17.75 -4.82
CA GLY A 195 -2.15 -17.68 -3.68
C GLY A 195 -1.43 -17.50 -2.34
N VAL A 196 -0.35 -18.24 -2.11
CA VAL A 196 0.48 -18.10 -0.90
C VAL A 196 1.13 -16.72 -0.83
N ILE A 197 1.75 -16.24 -1.92
CA ILE A 197 2.36 -14.91 -1.97
C ILE A 197 1.33 -13.81 -1.70
N ALA A 198 0.15 -13.90 -2.32
CA ALA A 198 -0.93 -12.93 -2.12
C ALA A 198 -1.45 -12.93 -0.67
N SER A 199 -1.40 -14.08 0.03
CA SER A 199 -1.87 -14.20 1.42
C SER A 199 -0.89 -13.61 2.45
N VAL A 200 0.40 -13.52 2.15
CA VAL A 200 1.43 -13.00 3.08
C VAL A 200 1.14 -11.56 3.51
N GLY A 201 0.56 -10.74 2.62
CA GLY A 201 0.17 -9.36 2.92
C GLY A 201 -1.22 -9.19 3.53
N THR A 202 -2.00 -10.27 3.68
CA THR A 202 -3.37 -10.20 4.18
C THR A 202 -3.44 -10.47 5.68
N VAL A 203 -4.27 -9.68 6.38
CA VAL A 203 -4.52 -9.90 7.80
C VAL A 203 -5.41 -11.14 8.00
N PRO A 204 -5.14 -11.99 8.99
CA PRO A 204 -5.85 -13.27 9.17
C PRO A 204 -7.37 -13.17 9.23
N HIS A 205 -7.90 -12.08 9.79
CA HIS A 205 -9.33 -11.87 9.87
C HIS A 205 -10.01 -11.61 8.51
N ALA A 206 -9.27 -11.17 7.50
CA ALA A 206 -9.80 -10.95 6.16
C ALA A 206 -9.96 -12.26 5.37
N PHE A 207 -9.24 -13.32 5.75
CA PHE A 207 -9.28 -14.61 5.06
C PHE A 207 -10.66 -15.26 5.11
N ILE A 208 -11.29 -15.28 6.28
CA ILE A 208 -12.60 -15.96 6.47
C ILE A 208 -13.67 -15.36 5.57
N PRO A 209 -13.95 -14.04 5.57
CA PRO A 209 -14.95 -13.45 4.69
C PRO A 209 -14.61 -13.61 3.19
N GLN A 210 -13.33 -13.53 2.81
CA GLN A 210 -12.91 -13.75 1.42
C GLN A 210 -13.17 -15.19 0.96
N PHE A 211 -12.83 -16.17 1.80
CA PHE A 211 -13.07 -17.58 1.51
C PHE A 211 -14.56 -17.90 1.40
N LEU A 212 -15.36 -17.43 2.36
CA LEU A 212 -16.82 -17.60 2.34
C LEU A 212 -17.44 -16.90 1.13
N GLY A 213 -16.98 -15.70 0.79
CA GLY A 213 -17.42 -14.97 -0.41
C GLY A 213 -17.11 -15.71 -1.70
N ALA A 214 -15.92 -16.30 -1.82
CA ALA A 214 -15.53 -17.11 -2.96
C ALA A 214 -16.39 -18.39 -3.11
N LEU A 215 -16.65 -19.08 -2.00
CA LEU A 215 -17.53 -20.25 -1.99
C LEU A 215 -18.97 -19.88 -2.39
N LEU A 216 -19.50 -18.81 -1.80
CA LEU A 216 -20.85 -18.32 -2.10
C LEU A 216 -20.96 -17.91 -3.59
N GLY A 217 -19.97 -17.19 -4.08
CA GLY A 217 -19.90 -16.77 -5.48
C GLY A 217 -19.93 -17.96 -6.44
N ARG A 218 -19.06 -18.95 -6.18
CA ARG A 218 -18.88 -20.11 -7.07
C ARG A 218 -20.03 -21.11 -6.98
N TYR A 219 -20.47 -21.48 -5.79
CA TYR A 219 -21.42 -22.59 -5.61
C TYR A 219 -22.88 -22.14 -5.59
N TYR A 220 -23.17 -20.93 -5.14
CA TYR A 220 -24.52 -20.42 -5.06
C TYR A 220 -24.86 -19.43 -6.18
N MET A 221 -24.08 -18.36 -6.31
CA MET A 221 -24.38 -17.27 -7.25
C MET A 221 -24.19 -17.70 -8.72
N GLU A 222 -23.11 -18.42 -9.03
CA GLU A 222 -22.90 -18.96 -10.38
C GLU A 222 -24.01 -19.95 -10.78
N ARG A 223 -24.51 -20.76 -9.83
CA ARG A 223 -25.64 -21.65 -10.09
C ARG A 223 -26.97 -20.92 -10.33
N LYS A 224 -27.25 -19.87 -9.54
CA LYS A 224 -28.49 -19.10 -9.59
C LYS A 224 -28.58 -18.20 -10.81
N PHE A 225 -27.54 -17.48 -11.13
CA PHE A 225 -27.51 -16.45 -12.19
C PHE A 225 -26.82 -16.91 -13.48
N GLY A 226 -26.14 -18.05 -13.46
CA GLY A 226 -25.26 -18.51 -14.51
C GLY A 226 -23.89 -17.77 -14.49
N ARG A 227 -22.82 -18.54 -14.71
CA ARG A 227 -21.43 -18.05 -14.62
C ARG A 227 -21.17 -16.76 -15.41
N ARG A 228 -21.64 -16.70 -16.67
CA ARG A 228 -21.42 -15.57 -17.57
C ARG A 228 -22.10 -14.27 -17.09
N ARG A 229 -23.33 -14.39 -16.56
CA ARG A 229 -24.06 -13.24 -16.01
C ARG A 229 -23.45 -12.81 -14.67
N TRP A 230 -23.16 -13.75 -13.78
CA TRP A 230 -22.56 -13.48 -12.49
C TRP A 230 -21.24 -12.72 -12.63
N MET A 231 -20.32 -13.18 -13.50
CA MET A 231 -19.04 -12.53 -13.75
C MET A 231 -19.17 -11.10 -14.31
N ARG A 232 -20.26 -10.76 -14.98
CA ARG A 232 -20.55 -9.40 -15.43
C ARG A 232 -21.11 -8.51 -14.33
N TYR A 233 -21.93 -9.06 -13.44
CA TYR A 233 -22.53 -8.29 -12.34
C TYR A 233 -21.61 -8.09 -11.15
N THR A 234 -20.68 -8.98 -10.89
CA THR A 234 -19.76 -8.91 -9.76
C THR A 234 -18.99 -7.57 -9.67
N PRO A 235 -18.35 -7.06 -10.74
CA PRO A 235 -17.66 -5.77 -10.68
C PRO A 235 -18.62 -4.59 -10.43
N VAL A 236 -19.82 -4.62 -11.01
CA VAL A 236 -20.82 -3.56 -10.81
C VAL A 236 -21.32 -3.55 -9.37
N LEU A 237 -21.54 -4.73 -8.79
CA LEU A 237 -21.96 -4.89 -7.41
C LEU A 237 -20.87 -4.46 -6.43
N ALA A 238 -19.61 -4.81 -6.73
CA ALA A 238 -18.45 -4.36 -5.94
C ALA A 238 -18.27 -2.84 -6.01
N ALA A 239 -18.39 -2.23 -7.19
CA ALA A 239 -18.34 -0.79 -7.37
C ALA A 239 -19.47 -0.08 -6.62
N GLY A 240 -20.71 -0.58 -6.74
CA GLY A 240 -21.86 -0.04 -6.01
C GLY A 240 -21.69 -0.12 -4.49
N TYR A 241 -21.17 -1.24 -3.99
CA TYR A 241 -20.85 -1.39 -2.57
C TYR A 241 -19.76 -0.40 -2.11
N ALA A 242 -18.66 -0.28 -2.86
CA ALA A 242 -17.58 0.65 -2.55
C ALA A 242 -18.05 2.11 -2.55
N CYS A 243 -18.85 2.51 -3.56
CA CYS A 243 -19.44 3.84 -3.60
C CYS A 243 -20.41 4.08 -2.43
N GLY A 244 -21.26 3.11 -2.12
CA GLY A 244 -22.21 3.20 -1.01
C GLY A 244 -21.53 3.35 0.35
N THR A 245 -20.54 2.52 0.63
CA THR A 245 -19.76 2.61 1.88
C THR A 245 -18.97 3.90 1.96
N GLY A 246 -18.39 4.36 0.85
CA GLY A 246 -17.69 5.64 0.78
C GLY A 246 -18.61 6.83 1.08
N LEU A 247 -19.78 6.89 0.46
CA LEU A 247 -20.77 7.94 0.70
C LEU A 247 -21.28 7.97 2.14
N VAL A 248 -21.61 6.81 2.71
CA VAL A 248 -22.05 6.69 4.12
C VAL A 248 -20.92 7.11 5.05
N GLY A 249 -19.67 6.67 4.79
CA GLY A 249 -18.50 7.07 5.57
C GLY A 249 -18.28 8.59 5.54
N MET A 250 -18.34 9.20 4.36
CA MET A 250 -18.19 10.65 4.22
C MET A 250 -19.32 11.42 4.91
N ALA A 251 -20.57 10.97 4.78
CA ALA A 251 -21.70 11.57 5.48
C ALA A 251 -21.54 11.49 7.00
N THR A 252 -21.09 10.34 7.51
CA THR A 252 -20.84 10.16 8.96
C THR A 252 -19.75 11.10 9.46
N VAL A 253 -18.66 11.23 8.73
CA VAL A 253 -17.56 12.16 9.07
C VAL A 253 -18.06 13.62 9.03
N ALA A 254 -18.81 14.00 8.00
CA ALA A 254 -19.36 15.34 7.86
C ALA A 254 -20.30 15.69 9.04
N ILE A 255 -21.22 14.80 9.38
CA ILE A 255 -22.13 14.98 10.53
C ILE A 255 -21.34 15.09 11.83
N ALA A 256 -20.34 14.24 12.05
CA ALA A 256 -19.49 14.29 13.24
C ALA A 256 -18.72 15.61 13.34
N LEU A 257 -18.19 16.13 12.24
CA LEU A 257 -17.48 17.41 12.20
C LEU A 257 -18.44 18.58 12.49
N ILE A 258 -19.62 18.60 11.84
CA ILE A 258 -20.64 19.63 12.07
C ILE A 258 -21.10 19.60 13.53
N SER A 259 -21.38 18.42 14.07
CA SER A 259 -21.80 18.26 15.47
C SER A 259 -20.75 18.81 16.43
N LYS A 260 -19.46 18.55 16.20
CA LYS A 260 -18.36 19.07 17.03
C LYS A 260 -18.16 20.58 16.88
N THR A 261 -18.49 21.13 15.73
CA THR A 261 -18.39 22.60 15.50
C THR A 261 -19.52 23.35 16.17
N VAL A 262 -20.74 22.80 16.18
CA VAL A 262 -21.95 23.42 16.75
C VAL A 262 -22.04 23.24 18.25
N ALA A 263 -21.63 22.07 18.76
CA ALA A 263 -21.64 21.77 20.18
C ALA A 263 -20.22 21.33 20.61
N PRO A 264 -19.27 22.26 20.81
CA PRO A 264 -17.99 21.91 21.41
C PRO A 264 -18.26 21.34 22.81
N LEU A 265 -17.92 20.08 23.00
CA LEU A 265 -18.00 19.46 24.32
C LEU A 265 -17.09 20.23 25.28
N VAL A 266 -17.70 21.01 26.14
CA VAL A 266 -17.04 21.69 27.25
C VAL A 266 -16.83 20.60 28.32
N TYR A 267 -15.64 20.09 28.44
CA TYR A 267 -15.18 19.28 29.56
C TYR A 267 -13.97 19.95 30.18
#